data_83534e8498a58de2b8de992c23f5bded
#
_entry.id   83534e8498a58de2b8de992c23f5bded
#
_cell.length_a   1.000
_cell.length_b   1.000
_cell.length_c   1.000
_cell.angle_alpha   90.00
_cell.angle_beta   90.00
_cell.angle_gamma   90.00
#
_symmetry.space_group_name_H-M   'P 1'
#
loop_
_entity.id
_entity.type
_entity.pdbx_description
1 polymer ?
#
loop_
_entity_poly.entity_id
_entity_poly.type
_entity_poly.pdbx_seq_one_letter_code
_entity_poly.pdbx_strand_id
1 'polypeptide(L)'
;VQAERQLLAADASLQSSRASLLPSLNLTATGTMQSGVLHELVENPFRLWSIGGSVLAPLLNREALTAQVDVSMATRNQALYNYEKVVRSAFSEVNNDLDAMTRYRQQLDELQAQEKVVQEALRIARNRYQNGYASYLDELDAQRTLFSIQLSVVQAKNNLLLAQIDLYRAL
;
A
#
# COMPACT_ATOMS: atom_id res chain seq x y z
N VAL A 1 5.03 -0.32 6.04
CA VAL A 1 4.81 0.97 6.73
C VAL A 1 3.38 1.11 7.28
N GLN A 2 2.30 1.01 6.45
CA GLN A 2 0.93 1.21 6.94
C GLN A 2 0.54 0.18 8.02
N ALA A 3 0.71 -1.11 7.76
CA ALA A 3 0.37 -2.18 8.71
C ALA A 3 1.19 -2.10 10.00
N GLU A 4 2.46 -1.70 9.91
CA GLU A 4 3.32 -1.43 11.06
C GLU A 4 2.78 -0.29 11.93
N ARG A 5 2.36 0.82 11.32
CA ARG A 5 1.75 1.95 12.03
C ARG A 5 0.43 1.58 12.70
N GLN A 6 -0.35 0.71 12.06
CA GLN A 6 -1.58 0.17 12.66
C GLN A 6 -1.29 -0.70 13.88
N LEU A 7 -0.23 -1.52 13.84
CA LEU A 7 0.21 -2.31 14.99
C LEU A 7 0.66 -1.42 16.15
N LEU A 8 1.47 -0.39 15.87
CA LEU A 8 1.90 0.58 16.89
C LEU A 8 0.71 1.34 17.51
N ALA A 9 -0.29 1.71 16.71
CA ALA A 9 -1.50 2.34 17.21
C ALA A 9 -2.32 1.40 18.11
N ALA A 10 -2.41 0.12 17.76
CA ALA A 10 -3.09 -0.89 18.58
C ALA A 10 -2.33 -1.16 19.90
N ASP A 11 -0.99 -1.16 19.90
CA ASP A 11 -0.17 -1.24 21.11
C ASP A 11 -0.39 -0.02 22.03
N ALA A 12 -0.44 1.19 21.47
CA ALA A 12 -0.72 2.41 22.25
C ALA A 12 -2.14 2.38 22.84
N SER A 13 -3.12 1.88 22.10
CA SER A 13 -4.50 1.69 22.57
C SER A 13 -4.57 0.68 23.75
N LEU A 14 -3.84 -0.43 23.65
CA LEU A 14 -3.73 -1.39 24.74
C LEU A 14 -3.10 -0.77 25.99
N GLN A 15 -2.05 0.03 25.85
CA GLN A 15 -1.43 0.75 26.97
C GLN A 15 -2.41 1.74 27.60
N SER A 16 -3.18 2.47 26.80
CA SER A 16 -4.23 3.37 27.29
C SER A 16 -5.30 2.63 28.07
N SER A 17 -5.75 1.46 27.58
CA SER A 17 -6.71 0.62 28.30
C SER A 17 -6.17 0.08 29.61
N ARG A 18 -4.87 -0.26 29.67
CA ARG A 18 -4.21 -0.66 30.93
C ARG A 18 -4.08 0.51 31.90
N ALA A 19 -3.79 1.72 31.40
CA ALA A 19 -3.69 2.91 32.21
C ALA A 19 -5.03 3.28 32.87
N SER A 20 -6.18 2.95 32.24
CA SER A 20 -7.50 3.19 32.83
C SER A 20 -7.80 2.35 34.08
N LEU A 21 -7.00 1.30 34.37
CA LEU A 21 -7.06 0.54 35.63
C LEU A 21 -6.40 1.27 36.78
N LEU A 22 -5.60 2.29 36.52
CA LEU A 22 -4.87 3.08 37.52
C LEU A 22 -5.73 4.26 37.99
N PRO A 23 -5.49 4.80 39.18
CA PRO A 23 -6.12 6.03 39.64
C PRO A 23 -5.78 7.20 38.73
N SER A 24 -6.78 7.99 38.34
CA SER A 24 -6.60 9.23 37.61
C SER A 24 -6.39 10.40 38.56
N LEU A 25 -5.41 11.24 38.28
CA LEU A 25 -5.14 12.48 38.99
C LEU A 25 -5.53 13.65 38.10
N ASN A 26 -6.52 14.43 38.53
CA ASN A 26 -6.93 15.64 37.85
C ASN A 26 -6.54 16.87 38.66
N LEU A 27 -5.84 17.80 38.04
CA LEU A 27 -5.50 19.09 38.58
C LEU A 27 -6.23 20.18 37.80
N THR A 28 -7.00 21.00 38.50
CA THR A 28 -7.80 22.09 37.93
C THR A 28 -7.33 23.41 38.51
N ALA A 29 -7.00 24.36 37.63
CA ALA A 29 -6.73 25.73 38.01
C ALA A 29 -7.73 26.63 37.28
N THR A 30 -8.45 27.47 38.00
CA THR A 30 -9.43 28.39 37.42
C THR A 30 -9.10 29.80 37.83
N GLY A 31 -9.03 30.67 36.84
CA GLY A 31 -8.93 32.15 37.04
C GLY A 31 -10.19 32.80 36.51
N THR A 32 -10.87 33.56 37.36
CA THR A 32 -12.11 34.27 37.02
C THR A 32 -11.95 35.76 37.32
N MET A 33 -12.39 36.60 36.40
CA MET A 33 -12.55 38.03 36.60
C MET A 33 -14.03 38.31 36.79
N GLN A 34 -14.39 39.02 37.83
CA GLN A 34 -15.77 39.34 38.16
C GLN A 34 -15.91 40.83 38.45
N SER A 35 -16.97 41.44 37.94
CA SER A 35 -17.35 42.81 38.25
C SER A 35 -18.86 42.94 38.21
N GLY A 36 -19.40 43.91 38.97
CA GLY A 36 -20.83 44.23 38.99
C GLY A 36 -21.28 45.05 37.76
N VAL A 37 -20.33 45.69 37.03
CA VAL A 37 -20.59 46.57 35.89
C VAL A 37 -19.56 46.24 34.80
N LEU A 38 -20.01 46.23 33.53
CA LEU A 38 -19.16 45.84 32.40
C LEU A 38 -17.88 46.69 32.21
N HIS A 39 -17.99 47.99 32.53
CA HIS A 39 -16.84 48.91 32.48
C HIS A 39 -15.75 48.58 33.49
N GLU A 40 -16.10 48.21 34.71
CA GLU A 40 -15.16 47.84 35.76
C GLU A 40 -14.46 46.49 35.51
N LEU A 41 -15.05 45.64 34.63
CA LEU A 41 -14.43 44.36 34.26
C LEU A 41 -13.08 44.54 33.54
N VAL A 42 -12.92 45.67 32.82
CA VAL A 42 -11.72 46.03 32.07
C VAL A 42 -10.76 46.89 32.91
N GLU A 43 -11.29 47.81 33.73
CA GLU A 43 -10.46 48.76 34.48
C GLU A 43 -10.01 48.26 35.84
N ASN A 44 -10.89 47.56 36.60
CA ASN A 44 -10.59 47.05 37.94
C ASN A 44 -11.32 45.74 38.26
N PRO A 45 -11.03 44.64 37.56
CA PRO A 45 -11.69 43.36 37.80
C PRO A 45 -11.30 42.79 39.16
N PHE A 46 -12.28 42.26 39.88
CA PHE A 46 -12.02 41.42 41.02
C PHE A 46 -11.54 40.06 40.51
N ARG A 47 -10.29 39.73 40.82
CA ARG A 47 -9.63 38.49 40.35
C ARG A 47 -9.74 37.38 41.39
N LEU A 48 -10.45 36.31 41.01
CA LEU A 48 -10.55 35.10 41.80
C LEU A 48 -9.71 34.03 41.12
N TRP A 49 -8.93 33.30 41.89
CA TRP A 49 -8.27 32.10 41.41
C TRP A 49 -8.52 30.94 42.37
N SER A 50 -8.62 29.75 41.84
CA SER A 50 -8.72 28.50 42.60
C SER A 50 -7.87 27.42 41.99
N ILE A 51 -7.23 26.61 42.86
CA ILE A 51 -6.56 25.39 42.44
C ILE A 51 -7.18 24.26 43.24
N GLY A 52 -7.59 23.20 42.52
CA GLY A 52 -8.15 21.98 43.09
C GLY A 52 -7.48 20.75 42.53
N GLY A 53 -7.26 19.73 43.31
CA GLY A 53 -6.81 18.40 42.86
C GLY A 53 -7.82 17.34 43.25
N SER A 54 -8.09 16.40 42.36
CA SER A 54 -8.92 15.23 42.65
C SER A 54 -8.25 13.95 42.19
N VAL A 55 -8.39 12.88 42.99
CA VAL A 55 -7.92 11.53 42.69
C VAL A 55 -9.15 10.64 42.58
N LEU A 56 -9.31 9.97 41.46
CA LEU A 56 -10.41 9.02 41.21
C LEU A 56 -9.85 7.64 40.94
N ALA A 57 -10.20 6.66 41.77
CA ALA A 57 -9.81 5.26 41.60
C ALA A 57 -11.04 4.40 41.24
N PRO A 58 -11.04 3.64 40.12
CA PRO A 58 -12.17 2.78 39.74
C PRO A 58 -12.10 1.49 40.54
N LEU A 59 -12.91 1.39 41.65
CA LEU A 59 -12.98 0.20 42.50
C LEU A 59 -14.09 -0.74 42.08
N LEU A 60 -15.29 -0.23 41.76
CA LEU A 60 -16.48 -1.02 41.44
C LEU A 60 -16.57 -1.50 40.00
N ASN A 61 -15.94 -0.80 39.04
CA ASN A 61 -15.94 -1.10 37.61
C ASN A 61 -14.69 -1.86 37.11
N ARG A 62 -13.92 -2.43 38.03
CA ARG A 62 -12.64 -3.07 37.70
C ARG A 62 -12.81 -4.25 36.73
N GLU A 63 -13.88 -5.03 36.86
CA GLU A 63 -14.19 -6.16 35.97
C GLU A 63 -14.43 -5.68 34.52
N ALA A 64 -15.24 -4.64 34.34
CA ALA A 64 -15.49 -4.06 33.02
C ALA A 64 -14.21 -3.47 32.38
N LEU A 65 -13.35 -2.85 33.18
CA LEU A 65 -12.07 -2.31 32.71
C LEU A 65 -11.09 -3.42 32.33
N THR A 66 -11.04 -4.54 33.06
CA THR A 66 -10.23 -5.70 32.68
C THR A 66 -10.73 -6.33 31.39
N ALA A 67 -12.04 -6.50 31.21
CA ALA A 67 -12.62 -6.96 29.96
C ALA A 67 -12.27 -6.02 28.79
N GLN A 68 -12.24 -4.70 29.01
CA GLN A 68 -11.78 -3.73 28.00
C GLN A 68 -10.30 -3.90 27.63
N VAL A 69 -9.43 -4.23 28.60
CA VAL A 69 -8.01 -4.58 28.35
C VAL A 69 -7.92 -5.83 27.48
N ASP A 70 -8.72 -6.86 27.78
CA ASP A 70 -8.74 -8.11 27.00
C ASP A 70 -9.18 -7.88 25.55
N VAL A 71 -10.20 -7.04 25.33
CA VAL A 71 -10.63 -6.61 24.00
C VAL A 71 -9.49 -5.87 23.28
N SER A 72 -8.81 -4.95 23.96
CA SER A 72 -7.68 -4.22 23.38
C SER A 72 -6.50 -5.13 23.06
N MET A 73 -6.24 -6.15 23.89
CA MET A 73 -5.23 -7.18 23.65
C MET A 73 -5.59 -8.03 22.42
N ALA A 74 -6.85 -8.45 22.28
CA ALA A 74 -7.32 -9.18 21.10
C ALA A 74 -7.17 -8.34 19.82
N THR A 75 -7.52 -7.06 19.88
CA THR A 75 -7.37 -6.11 18.76
C THR A 75 -5.91 -5.94 18.37
N ARG A 76 -5.00 -5.81 19.34
CA ARG A 76 -3.55 -5.75 19.10
C ARG A 76 -3.05 -7.04 18.43
N ASN A 77 -3.49 -8.22 18.90
CA ASN A 77 -3.10 -9.48 18.29
C ASN A 77 -3.62 -9.60 16.85
N GLN A 78 -4.84 -9.14 16.58
CA GLN A 78 -5.37 -9.05 15.22
C GLN A 78 -4.50 -8.15 14.33
N ALA A 79 -4.06 -6.98 14.82
CA ALA A 79 -3.16 -6.09 14.10
C ALA A 79 -1.80 -6.75 13.82
N LEU A 80 -1.28 -7.54 14.78
CA LEU A 80 -0.03 -8.30 14.61
C LEU A 80 -0.14 -9.33 13.49
N TYR A 81 -1.19 -10.17 13.51
CA TYR A 81 -1.40 -11.16 12.44
C TYR A 81 -1.67 -10.52 11.08
N ASN A 82 -2.33 -9.36 11.06
CA ASN A 82 -2.49 -8.61 9.82
C ASN A 82 -1.15 -8.08 9.30
N TYR A 83 -0.29 -7.59 10.18
CA TYR A 83 1.07 -7.18 9.81
C TYR A 83 1.87 -8.34 9.22
N GLU A 84 1.88 -9.52 9.87
CA GLU A 84 2.54 -10.71 9.35
C GLU A 84 2.00 -11.13 7.99
N LYS A 85 0.67 -11.10 7.81
CA LYS A 85 0.02 -11.40 6.53
C LYS A 85 0.51 -10.44 5.43
N VAL A 86 0.54 -9.13 5.69
CA VAL A 86 0.99 -8.12 4.72
C VAL A 86 2.46 -8.33 4.35
N VAL A 87 3.31 -8.64 5.34
CA VAL A 87 4.73 -8.92 5.08
C VAL A 87 4.89 -10.15 4.18
N ARG A 88 4.18 -11.24 4.47
CA ARG A 88 4.22 -12.46 3.63
C ARG A 88 3.70 -12.21 2.22
N SER A 89 2.62 -11.42 2.08
CA SER A 89 2.07 -11.03 0.77
C SER A 89 3.10 -10.23 -0.02
N ALA A 90 3.74 -9.24 0.59
CA ALA A 90 4.76 -8.41 -0.06
C ALA A 90 5.95 -9.26 -0.57
N PHE A 91 6.45 -10.21 0.23
CA PHE A 91 7.49 -11.13 -0.23
C PHE A 91 7.05 -12.01 -1.40
N SER A 92 5.80 -12.50 -1.36
CA SER A 92 5.24 -13.29 -2.46
C SER A 92 5.08 -12.46 -3.73
N GLU A 93 4.62 -11.21 -3.62
CA GLU A 93 4.49 -10.28 -4.73
C GLU A 93 5.84 -10.00 -5.39
N VAL A 94 6.87 -9.62 -4.61
CA VAL A 94 8.22 -9.39 -5.14
C VAL A 94 8.78 -10.62 -5.86
N ASN A 95 8.63 -11.82 -5.29
CA ASN A 95 9.09 -13.05 -5.95
C ASN A 95 8.35 -13.31 -7.26
N ASN A 96 7.02 -13.13 -7.27
CA ASN A 96 6.21 -13.33 -8.47
C ASN A 96 6.58 -12.32 -9.58
N ASP A 97 6.85 -11.07 -9.20
CA ASP A 97 7.23 -10.00 -10.15
C ASP A 97 8.62 -10.24 -10.74
N LEU A 98 9.58 -10.72 -9.94
CA LEU A 98 10.91 -11.12 -10.42
C LEU A 98 10.83 -12.28 -11.39
N ASP A 99 10.03 -13.30 -11.07
CA ASP A 99 9.79 -14.44 -11.98
C ASP A 99 9.09 -13.99 -13.27
N ALA A 100 8.08 -13.13 -13.17
CA ALA A 100 7.37 -12.57 -14.31
C ALA A 100 8.31 -11.78 -15.22
N MET A 101 9.16 -10.92 -14.66
CA MET A 101 10.15 -10.14 -15.39
C MET A 101 11.14 -11.05 -16.15
N THR A 102 11.59 -12.12 -15.52
CA THR A 102 12.50 -13.08 -16.15
C THR A 102 11.82 -13.79 -17.32
N ARG A 103 10.58 -14.25 -17.15
CA ARG A 103 9.80 -14.93 -18.20
C ARG A 103 9.47 -14.00 -19.37
N TYR A 104 9.06 -12.75 -19.09
CA TYR A 104 8.76 -11.77 -20.16
C TYR A 104 10.01 -11.40 -20.95
N ARG A 105 11.19 -11.35 -20.29
CA ARG A 105 12.45 -11.13 -21.00
C ARG A 105 12.77 -12.28 -21.95
N GLN A 106 12.68 -13.52 -21.47
CA GLN A 106 12.89 -14.70 -22.31
C GLN A 106 11.91 -14.73 -23.49
N GLN A 107 10.61 -14.48 -23.22
CA GLN A 107 9.60 -14.41 -24.27
C GLN A 107 9.91 -13.35 -25.32
N LEU A 108 10.38 -12.18 -24.90
CA LEU A 108 10.76 -11.10 -25.79
C LEU A 108 11.95 -11.50 -26.68
N ASP A 109 12.98 -12.14 -26.10
CA ASP A 109 14.15 -12.60 -26.84
C ASP A 109 13.76 -13.67 -27.88
N GLU A 110 12.89 -14.61 -27.54
CA GLU A 110 12.38 -15.61 -28.47
C GLU A 110 11.54 -15.00 -29.60
N LEU A 111 10.64 -14.07 -29.29
CA LEU A 111 9.83 -13.38 -30.30
C LEU A 111 10.69 -12.52 -31.23
N GLN A 112 11.75 -11.87 -30.75
CA GLN A 112 12.68 -11.13 -31.59
C GLN A 112 13.50 -12.06 -32.48
N ALA A 113 13.88 -13.24 -32.00
CA ALA A 113 14.52 -14.25 -32.85
C ALA A 113 13.57 -14.75 -33.93
N GLN A 114 12.32 -15.01 -33.60
CA GLN A 114 11.28 -15.40 -34.54
C GLN A 114 11.01 -14.29 -35.59
N GLU A 115 10.97 -13.01 -35.17
CA GLU A 115 10.80 -11.88 -36.08
C GLU A 115 11.89 -11.89 -37.19
N LYS A 116 13.15 -12.11 -36.82
CA LYS A 116 14.26 -12.18 -37.77
C LYS A 116 14.07 -13.30 -38.81
N VAL A 117 13.62 -14.48 -38.37
CA VAL A 117 13.35 -15.62 -39.24
C VAL A 117 12.19 -15.30 -40.21
N VAL A 118 11.11 -14.70 -39.71
CA VAL A 118 9.96 -14.31 -40.53
C VAL A 118 10.29 -13.17 -41.49
N GLN A 119 11.14 -12.22 -41.11
CA GLN A 119 11.66 -11.19 -42.02
C GLN A 119 12.43 -11.80 -43.19
N GLU A 120 13.26 -12.80 -42.90
CA GLU A 120 14.00 -13.51 -43.97
C GLU A 120 13.05 -14.32 -44.85
N ALA A 121 12.03 -14.97 -44.30
CA ALA A 121 11.00 -15.67 -45.06
C ALA A 121 10.25 -14.71 -46.01
N LEU A 122 9.90 -13.51 -45.56
CA LEU A 122 9.32 -12.47 -46.39
C LEU A 122 10.25 -12.04 -47.53
N ARG A 123 11.54 -11.87 -47.21
CA ARG A 123 12.56 -11.51 -48.24
C ARG A 123 12.62 -12.58 -49.33
N ILE A 124 12.61 -13.86 -48.94
CA ILE A 124 12.59 -14.97 -49.90
C ILE A 124 11.29 -15.01 -50.72
N ALA A 125 10.15 -14.87 -50.07
CA ALA A 125 8.84 -14.85 -50.74
C ALA A 125 8.75 -13.72 -51.79
N ARG A 126 9.20 -12.52 -51.41
CA ARG A 126 9.28 -11.36 -52.32
C ARG A 126 10.19 -11.61 -53.53
N ASN A 127 11.37 -12.16 -53.31
CA ASN A 127 12.31 -12.51 -54.44
C ASN A 127 11.70 -13.55 -55.37
N ARG A 128 11.02 -14.58 -54.82
CA ARG A 128 10.37 -15.60 -55.65
C ARG A 128 9.22 -15.01 -56.48
N TYR A 129 8.42 -14.12 -55.90
CA TYR A 129 7.36 -13.42 -56.63
C TYR A 129 7.93 -12.53 -57.76
N GLN A 130 8.95 -11.74 -57.46
CA GLN A 130 9.57 -10.84 -58.45
C GLN A 130 10.21 -11.60 -59.63
N ASN A 131 10.64 -12.82 -59.40
CA ASN A 131 11.22 -13.69 -60.45
C ASN A 131 10.18 -14.61 -61.09
N GLY A 132 8.89 -14.49 -60.77
CA GLY A 132 7.78 -15.28 -61.31
C GLY A 132 7.66 -16.72 -60.82
N TYR A 133 8.36 -17.09 -59.71
CA TYR A 133 8.36 -18.44 -59.12
C TYR A 133 7.30 -18.63 -57.99
N ALA A 134 6.60 -17.58 -57.61
CA ALA A 134 5.57 -17.64 -56.56
C ALA A 134 4.44 -16.67 -56.87
N SER A 135 3.27 -16.90 -56.27
CA SER A 135 2.11 -16.00 -56.41
C SER A 135 2.26 -14.77 -55.51
N TYR A 136 1.55 -13.68 -55.83
CA TYR A 136 1.47 -12.52 -54.94
C TYR A 136 0.82 -12.86 -53.60
N LEU A 137 -0.04 -13.87 -53.56
CA LEU A 137 -0.66 -14.34 -52.33
C LEU A 137 0.38 -14.86 -51.32
N ASP A 138 1.43 -15.56 -51.81
CA ASP A 138 2.51 -16.08 -50.95
C ASP A 138 3.32 -14.92 -50.30
N GLU A 139 3.57 -13.84 -51.05
CA GLU A 139 4.19 -12.64 -50.48
C GLU A 139 3.26 -11.96 -49.44
N LEU A 140 1.97 -11.83 -49.75
CA LEU A 140 1.01 -11.21 -48.84
C LEU A 140 0.86 -11.99 -47.53
N ASP A 141 0.84 -13.33 -47.60
CA ASP A 141 0.79 -14.16 -46.39
C ASP A 141 2.06 -14.06 -45.53
N ALA A 142 3.23 -13.97 -46.18
CA ALA A 142 4.46 -13.72 -45.47
C ALA A 142 4.49 -12.31 -44.79
N GLN A 143 3.93 -11.27 -45.46
CA GLN A 143 3.76 -9.95 -44.88
C GLN A 143 2.83 -9.94 -43.66
N ARG A 144 1.67 -10.62 -43.76
CA ARG A 144 0.73 -10.76 -42.64
C ARG A 144 1.36 -11.47 -41.45
N THR A 145 2.12 -12.53 -41.72
CA THR A 145 2.84 -13.28 -40.68
C THR A 145 3.85 -12.38 -39.97
N LEU A 146 4.65 -11.61 -40.73
CA LEU A 146 5.60 -10.67 -40.14
C LEU A 146 4.89 -9.61 -39.27
N PHE A 147 3.81 -9.03 -39.77
CA PHE A 147 3.04 -8.05 -39.02
C PHE A 147 2.48 -8.62 -37.71
N SER A 148 1.97 -9.85 -37.72
CA SER A 148 1.50 -10.54 -36.52
C SER A 148 2.59 -10.74 -35.47
N ILE A 149 3.80 -11.14 -35.91
CA ILE A 149 4.96 -11.31 -35.00
C ILE A 149 5.42 -9.96 -34.45
N GLN A 150 5.44 -8.91 -35.28
CA GLN A 150 5.80 -7.56 -34.80
C GLN A 150 4.84 -7.04 -33.74
N LEU A 151 3.54 -7.29 -33.89
CA LEU A 151 2.55 -6.98 -32.84
C LEU A 151 2.86 -7.75 -31.55
N SER A 152 3.20 -9.03 -31.66
CA SER A 152 3.55 -9.86 -30.51
C SER A 152 4.83 -9.36 -29.80
N VAL A 153 5.83 -8.89 -30.53
CA VAL A 153 7.04 -8.28 -29.98
C VAL A 153 6.71 -6.98 -29.22
N VAL A 154 5.84 -6.14 -29.78
CA VAL A 154 5.38 -4.91 -29.10
C VAL A 154 4.64 -5.25 -27.81
N GLN A 155 3.75 -6.24 -27.86
CA GLN A 155 3.01 -6.69 -26.67
C GLN A 155 3.96 -7.26 -25.59
N ALA A 156 4.96 -8.06 -25.96
CA ALA A 156 5.94 -8.61 -25.04
C ALA A 156 6.80 -7.50 -24.39
N LYS A 157 7.20 -6.48 -25.16
CA LYS A 157 7.88 -5.29 -24.62
C LYS A 157 7.00 -4.55 -23.59
N ASN A 158 5.72 -4.36 -23.90
CA ASN A 158 4.79 -3.72 -23.00
C ASN A 158 4.63 -4.52 -21.70
N ASN A 159 4.47 -5.85 -21.78
CA ASN A 159 4.35 -6.72 -20.62
C ASN A 159 5.62 -6.67 -19.74
N LEU A 160 6.81 -6.63 -20.34
CA LEU A 160 8.06 -6.49 -19.61
C LEU A 160 8.14 -5.15 -18.86
N LEU A 161 7.73 -4.05 -19.50
CA LEU A 161 7.69 -2.73 -18.86
C LEU A 161 6.70 -2.68 -17.71
N LEU A 162 5.51 -3.28 -17.87
CA LEU A 162 4.51 -3.37 -16.80
C LEU A 162 5.05 -4.18 -15.61
N ALA A 163 5.69 -5.33 -15.86
CA ALA A 163 6.31 -6.12 -14.78
C ALA A 163 7.41 -5.35 -14.04
N GLN A 164 8.19 -4.51 -14.74
CA GLN A 164 9.17 -3.64 -14.09
C GLN A 164 8.50 -2.59 -13.19
N ILE A 165 7.39 -1.99 -13.65
CA ILE A 165 6.63 -1.01 -12.85
C ILE A 165 6.01 -1.68 -11.61
N ASP A 166 5.44 -2.88 -11.77
CA ASP A 166 4.85 -3.63 -10.66
C ASP A 166 5.90 -3.98 -9.60
N LEU A 167 7.10 -4.41 -10.02
CA LEU A 167 8.23 -4.65 -9.11
C LEU A 167 8.63 -3.37 -8.34
N TYR A 168 8.73 -2.21 -9.02
CA TYR A 168 9.01 -0.94 -8.34
C TYR A 168 7.93 -0.52 -7.35
N ARG A 169 6.68 -0.89 -7.60
CA ARG A 169 5.58 -0.63 -6.68
C ARG A 169 5.58 -1.56 -5.47
N ALA A 170 6.05 -2.81 -5.63
CA ALA A 170 6.13 -3.81 -4.58
C ALA A 170 7.30 -3.58 -3.59
N LEU A 171 8.36 -2.87 -4.03
CA LEU A 171 9.54 -2.50 -3.22
C LEU A 171 9.30 -1.21 -2.44
#